data_fc6d1f2c8666764740129f5c44518b6a
#
_entry.id   fc6d1f2c8666764740129f5c44518b6a
#
_cell.length_a   1.000
_cell.length_b   1.000
_cell.length_c   1.000
_cell.angle_alpha   90.00
_cell.angle_beta   90.00
_cell.angle_gamma   90.00
#
_symmetry.space_group_name_H-M   'P 1'
#
loop_
_entity.id
_entity.type
_entity.pdbx_description
1 polymer ?
#
loop_
_entity_poly.entity_id
_entity_poly.type
_entity_poly.pdbx_seq_one_letter_code
_entity_poly.pdbx_strand_id
1 'polypeptide(L)'
;MIPPPNVTGVLHMGHAFNNTLQDILIRWKRMQGYKTLWQPGTDHAGIATQMVVERQLAEEGKKRTDFSRDEFLEKIWNWKKKSGGTIISQLQRLGASCDWDREAFTMSGAPNAPKDEGGNFHDAVIKAFVDLYKKGLIYRGKRLVNWDPHFETAISDLEVENIEVAGHMWHFKYPLKGEQTYTYCLLYTSPSPRDGQI
;
A
#
# COMPACT_ATOMS: atom_id res chain seq x y z
N MET A 1 3.93 -20.23 0.17
CA MET A 1 2.95 -19.24 -0.35
C MET A 1 3.68 -18.37 -1.36
N ILE A 2 3.06 -18.07 -2.50
CA ILE A 2 3.60 -17.12 -3.48
C ILE A 2 3.64 -15.73 -2.83
N PRO A 3 4.67 -14.90 -3.05
CA PRO A 3 4.59 -13.47 -2.72
C PRO A 3 3.43 -12.85 -3.50
N PRO A 4 2.35 -12.40 -2.84
CA PRO A 4 1.15 -12.00 -3.55
C PRO A 4 1.38 -10.71 -4.35
N PRO A 5 1.25 -10.74 -5.69
CA PRO A 5 1.39 -9.52 -6.49
C PRO A 5 0.28 -8.52 -6.17
N ASN A 6 0.64 -7.23 -6.20
CA ASN A 6 -0.31 -6.14 -6.05
C ASN A 6 -1.25 -6.07 -7.25
N VAL A 7 -2.55 -5.86 -7.00
CA VAL A 7 -3.55 -5.69 -8.08
C VAL A 7 -3.49 -4.29 -8.73
N THR A 8 -2.30 -3.74 -8.86
CA THR A 8 -2.04 -2.42 -9.45
C THR A 8 -1.74 -2.46 -10.95
N GLY A 9 -1.55 -3.65 -11.52
CA GLY A 9 -1.21 -3.81 -12.92
C GLY A 9 -0.99 -5.26 -13.32
N VAL A 10 -0.17 -5.46 -14.34
CA VAL A 10 0.21 -6.78 -14.89
C VAL A 10 1.55 -7.24 -14.33
N LEU A 11 1.82 -8.54 -14.40
CA LEU A 11 3.13 -9.08 -14.01
C LEU A 11 4.22 -8.65 -15.01
N HIS A 12 5.41 -8.49 -14.51
CA HIS A 12 6.63 -8.22 -15.29
C HIS A 12 7.68 -9.31 -15.10
N MET A 13 8.81 -9.22 -15.81
CA MET A 13 9.87 -10.23 -15.78
C MET A 13 10.41 -10.54 -14.39
N GLY A 14 10.45 -9.56 -13.47
CA GLY A 14 10.85 -9.80 -12.09
C GLY A 14 9.92 -10.75 -11.35
N HIS A 15 8.61 -10.64 -11.56
CA HIS A 15 7.65 -11.60 -11.04
C HIS A 15 7.84 -12.99 -11.64
N ALA A 16 8.02 -13.08 -12.97
CA ALA A 16 8.25 -14.35 -13.66
C ALA A 16 9.50 -15.04 -13.12
N PHE A 17 10.60 -14.32 -12.97
CA PHE A 17 11.85 -14.85 -12.44
C PHE A 17 11.70 -15.39 -11.02
N ASN A 18 11.13 -14.58 -10.10
CA ASN A 18 10.92 -14.98 -8.71
C ASN A 18 10.01 -16.22 -8.61
N ASN A 19 8.90 -16.22 -9.34
CA ASN A 19 7.96 -17.34 -9.34
C ASN A 19 8.56 -18.61 -9.94
N THR A 20 9.38 -18.48 -10.98
CA THR A 20 10.08 -19.64 -11.58
C THR A 20 11.04 -20.29 -10.58
N LEU A 21 11.80 -19.49 -9.81
CA LEU A 21 12.69 -20.04 -8.78
C LEU A 21 11.91 -20.83 -7.71
N GLN A 22 10.77 -20.32 -7.28
CA GLN A 22 9.91 -21.00 -6.31
C GLN A 22 9.32 -22.28 -6.92
N ASP A 23 8.83 -22.21 -8.15
CA ASP A 23 8.22 -23.36 -8.84
C ASP A 23 9.21 -24.52 -9.03
N ILE A 24 10.45 -24.21 -9.38
CA ILE A 24 11.53 -25.21 -9.46
C ILE A 24 11.68 -25.96 -8.13
N LEU A 25 11.75 -25.23 -7.02
CA LEU A 25 11.90 -25.85 -5.69
C LEU A 25 10.68 -26.68 -5.29
N ILE A 26 9.48 -26.19 -5.58
CA ILE A 26 8.23 -26.90 -5.32
C ILE A 26 8.16 -28.20 -6.12
N ARG A 27 8.43 -28.13 -7.44
CA ARG A 27 8.43 -29.30 -8.32
C ARG A 27 9.49 -30.31 -7.90
N TRP A 28 10.70 -29.85 -7.59
CA TRP A 28 11.76 -30.69 -7.10
C TRP A 28 11.36 -31.44 -5.83
N LYS A 29 10.77 -30.75 -4.85
CA LYS A 29 10.32 -31.40 -3.61
C LYS A 29 9.19 -32.41 -3.84
N ARG A 30 8.24 -32.10 -4.73
CA ARG A 30 7.19 -33.06 -5.13
C ARG A 30 7.79 -34.32 -5.78
N MET A 31 8.78 -34.15 -6.65
CA MET A 31 9.48 -35.29 -7.27
C MET A 31 10.23 -36.16 -6.25
N GLN A 32 10.65 -35.60 -5.12
CA GLN A 32 11.23 -36.31 -3.98
C GLN A 32 10.19 -36.97 -3.08
N GLY A 33 8.88 -36.90 -3.39
CA GLY A 33 7.79 -37.46 -2.60
C GLY A 33 7.27 -36.61 -1.45
N TYR A 34 7.73 -35.36 -1.33
CA TYR A 34 7.21 -34.45 -0.31
C TYR A 34 5.83 -33.91 -0.70
N LYS A 35 4.92 -33.81 0.27
CA LYS A 35 3.67 -33.08 0.12
C LYS A 35 3.97 -31.57 0.23
N THR A 36 3.95 -30.88 -0.88
CA THR A 36 4.22 -29.43 -0.93
C THR A 36 3.01 -28.67 -1.42
N LEU A 37 2.61 -27.67 -0.65
CA LEU A 37 1.60 -26.70 -1.02
C LEU A 37 2.29 -25.43 -1.53
N TRP A 38 1.92 -24.96 -2.71
CA TRP A 38 2.26 -23.64 -3.22
C TRP A 38 0.97 -22.86 -3.47
N GLN A 39 0.61 -22.05 -2.50
CA GLN A 39 -0.65 -21.31 -2.52
C GLN A 39 -0.50 -20.02 -3.31
N PRO A 40 -1.33 -19.78 -4.34
CA PRO A 40 -1.40 -18.51 -5.07
C PRO A 40 -2.22 -17.48 -4.31
N GLY A 41 -2.04 -16.21 -4.68
CA GLY A 41 -2.84 -15.10 -4.16
C GLY A 41 -2.45 -13.78 -4.75
N THR A 42 -3.26 -12.76 -4.47
CA THR A 42 -3.04 -11.39 -4.88
C THR A 42 -3.20 -10.44 -3.69
N ASP A 43 -2.49 -9.30 -3.74
CA ASP A 43 -2.54 -8.27 -2.70
C ASP A 43 -3.41 -7.10 -3.15
N HIS A 44 -4.25 -6.61 -2.25
CA HIS A 44 -5.10 -5.43 -2.50
C HIS A 44 -4.30 -4.12 -2.60
N ALA A 45 -3.08 -4.06 -2.08
CA ALA A 45 -2.15 -2.92 -2.13
C ALA A 45 -2.72 -1.56 -1.66
N GLY A 46 -3.92 -1.54 -1.10
CA GLY A 46 -4.58 -0.38 -0.47
C GLY A 46 -4.50 0.90 -1.31
N ILE A 47 -3.72 1.87 -0.83
CA ILE A 47 -3.55 3.20 -1.41
C ILE A 47 -3.12 3.13 -2.88
N ALA A 48 -2.17 2.28 -3.24
CA ALA A 48 -1.68 2.18 -4.61
C ALA A 48 -2.77 1.75 -5.60
N THR A 49 -3.66 0.84 -5.20
CA THR A 49 -4.81 0.45 -6.02
C THR A 49 -5.81 1.59 -6.18
N GLN A 50 -6.07 2.37 -5.10
CA GLN A 50 -6.90 3.56 -5.18
C GLN A 50 -6.32 4.58 -6.15
N MET A 51 -5.02 4.85 -6.08
CA MET A 51 -4.33 5.77 -7.01
C MET A 51 -4.47 5.35 -8.47
N VAL A 52 -4.42 4.05 -8.76
CA VAL A 52 -4.65 3.55 -10.14
C VAL A 52 -6.05 3.88 -10.61
N VAL A 53 -7.07 3.65 -9.77
CA VAL A 53 -8.47 3.97 -10.09
C VAL A 53 -8.67 5.47 -10.22
N GLU A 54 -8.08 6.28 -9.34
CA GLU A 54 -8.16 7.75 -9.42
C GLU A 54 -7.53 8.30 -10.72
N ARG A 55 -6.40 7.73 -11.18
CA ARG A 55 -5.82 8.10 -12.47
C ARG A 55 -6.74 7.79 -13.64
N GLN A 56 -7.41 6.62 -13.64
CA GLN A 56 -8.39 6.28 -14.68
C GLN A 56 -9.59 7.24 -14.67
N LEU A 57 -10.08 7.61 -13.49
CA LEU A 57 -11.13 8.61 -13.36
C LEU A 57 -10.69 9.99 -13.88
N ALA A 58 -9.44 10.37 -13.61
CA ALA A 58 -8.89 11.63 -14.11
C ALA A 58 -8.79 11.66 -15.65
N GLU A 59 -8.47 10.54 -16.29
CA GLU A 59 -8.52 10.41 -17.76
C GLU A 59 -9.95 10.61 -18.31
N GLU A 60 -10.98 10.26 -17.52
CA GLU A 60 -12.38 10.52 -17.82
C GLU A 60 -12.84 11.94 -17.40
N GLY A 61 -11.96 12.78 -16.87
CA GLY A 61 -12.29 14.11 -16.36
C GLY A 61 -13.05 14.11 -15.03
N LYS A 62 -13.01 13.01 -14.29
CA LYS A 62 -13.69 12.83 -13.01
C LYS A 62 -12.68 12.78 -11.85
N LYS A 63 -13.16 13.14 -10.64
CA LYS A 63 -12.37 13.06 -9.41
C LYS A 63 -13.01 12.07 -8.44
N ARG A 64 -12.21 11.53 -7.52
CA ARG A 64 -12.71 10.68 -6.42
C ARG A 64 -13.85 11.34 -5.65
N THR A 65 -13.76 12.65 -5.42
CA THR A 65 -14.76 13.46 -4.70
C THR A 65 -16.11 13.58 -5.40
N ASP A 66 -16.19 13.23 -6.69
CA ASP A 66 -17.45 13.23 -7.44
C ASP A 66 -18.34 12.00 -7.15
N PHE A 67 -17.81 11.06 -6.38
CA PHE A 67 -18.44 9.80 -6.01
C PHE A 67 -18.62 9.67 -4.52
N SER A 68 -19.69 9.00 -4.10
CA SER A 68 -19.81 8.50 -2.74
C SER A 68 -18.74 7.43 -2.46
N ARG A 69 -18.53 7.15 -1.17
CA ARG A 69 -17.57 6.11 -0.76
C ARG A 69 -17.91 4.74 -1.38
N ASP A 70 -19.19 4.37 -1.40
CA ASP A 70 -19.62 3.06 -1.87
C ASP A 70 -19.44 2.94 -3.39
N GLU A 71 -19.81 3.97 -4.16
CA GLU A 71 -19.59 4.02 -5.61
C GLU A 71 -18.10 3.96 -5.97
N PHE A 72 -17.24 4.63 -5.20
CA PHE A 72 -15.81 4.56 -5.43
C PHE A 72 -15.24 3.17 -5.08
N LEU A 73 -15.70 2.55 -3.99
CA LEU A 73 -15.32 1.18 -3.64
C LEU A 73 -15.75 0.17 -4.71
N GLU A 74 -16.94 0.33 -5.29
CA GLU A 74 -17.38 -0.52 -6.40
C GLU A 74 -16.41 -0.44 -7.60
N LYS A 75 -15.93 0.76 -7.93
CA LYS A 75 -14.92 0.94 -9.00
C LYS A 75 -13.61 0.23 -8.66
N ILE A 76 -13.17 0.29 -7.41
CA ILE A 76 -11.97 -0.41 -6.94
C ILE A 76 -12.15 -1.93 -7.05
N TRP A 77 -13.31 -2.46 -6.67
CA TRP A 77 -13.60 -3.88 -6.80
C TRP A 77 -13.65 -4.34 -8.27
N ASN A 78 -14.21 -3.53 -9.14
CA ASN A 78 -14.22 -3.80 -10.60
C ASN A 78 -12.80 -3.81 -11.18
N TRP A 79 -11.94 -2.88 -10.75
CA TRP A 79 -10.53 -2.88 -11.09
C TRP A 79 -9.82 -4.13 -10.58
N LYS A 80 -10.02 -4.49 -9.31
CA LYS A 80 -9.45 -5.71 -8.70
C LYS A 80 -9.83 -6.95 -9.48
N LYS A 81 -11.08 -7.09 -9.87
CA LYS A 81 -11.55 -8.24 -10.65
C LYS A 81 -10.82 -8.35 -11.99
N LYS A 82 -10.63 -7.23 -12.69
CA LYS A 82 -9.88 -7.17 -13.95
C LYS A 82 -8.40 -7.46 -13.75
N SER A 83 -7.73 -6.74 -12.88
CA SER A 83 -6.28 -6.83 -12.67
C SER A 83 -5.88 -8.16 -12.03
N GLY A 84 -6.59 -8.60 -10.98
CA GLY A 84 -6.36 -9.89 -10.33
C GLY A 84 -6.56 -11.06 -11.27
N GLY A 85 -7.64 -11.06 -12.05
CA GLY A 85 -7.88 -12.09 -13.08
C GLY A 85 -6.78 -12.14 -14.13
N THR A 86 -6.24 -10.99 -14.54
CA THR A 86 -5.09 -10.93 -15.46
C THR A 86 -3.84 -11.55 -14.84
N ILE A 87 -3.54 -11.21 -13.58
CA ILE A 87 -2.38 -11.74 -12.84
C ILE A 87 -2.45 -13.28 -12.75
N ILE A 88 -3.59 -13.81 -12.33
CA ILE A 88 -3.79 -15.26 -12.22
C ILE A 88 -3.63 -15.94 -13.58
N SER A 89 -4.24 -15.39 -14.63
CA SER A 89 -4.10 -15.89 -15.99
C SER A 89 -2.63 -15.90 -16.47
N GLN A 90 -1.86 -14.87 -16.14
CA GLN A 90 -0.44 -14.78 -16.46
C GLN A 90 0.37 -15.85 -15.71
N LEU A 91 0.09 -16.09 -14.44
CA LEU A 91 0.75 -17.15 -13.65
C LEU A 91 0.42 -18.55 -14.19
N GLN A 92 -0.82 -18.78 -14.57
CA GLN A 92 -1.25 -20.05 -15.21
C GLN A 92 -0.55 -20.25 -16.55
N ARG A 93 -0.44 -19.20 -17.36
CA ARG A 93 0.24 -19.21 -18.65
C ARG A 93 1.76 -19.46 -18.50
N LEU A 94 2.37 -18.96 -17.42
CA LEU A 94 3.76 -19.24 -17.07
C LEU A 94 3.95 -20.72 -16.68
N GLY A 95 2.88 -21.45 -16.41
CA GLY A 95 2.92 -22.85 -16.00
C GLY A 95 3.20 -23.02 -14.50
N ALA A 96 2.97 -22.01 -13.68
CA ALA A 96 3.17 -22.08 -12.22
C ALA A 96 2.36 -23.23 -11.62
N SER A 97 3.01 -24.11 -10.86
CA SER A 97 2.39 -25.33 -10.28
C SER A 97 1.69 -25.04 -8.94
N CYS A 98 0.99 -23.91 -8.87
CA CYS A 98 0.20 -23.53 -7.71
C CYS A 98 -1.02 -24.45 -7.51
N ASP A 99 -1.51 -24.48 -6.27
CA ASP A 99 -2.82 -25.04 -5.93
C ASP A 99 -3.88 -23.95 -6.18
N TRP A 100 -4.47 -23.97 -7.36
CA TRP A 100 -5.40 -22.94 -7.83
C TRP A 100 -6.73 -22.94 -7.08
N ASP A 101 -7.13 -24.06 -6.47
CA ASP A 101 -8.33 -24.17 -5.66
C ASP A 101 -8.19 -23.41 -4.32
N ARG A 102 -6.96 -22.99 -4.01
CA ARG A 102 -6.63 -22.22 -2.81
C ARG A 102 -6.20 -20.80 -3.11
N GLU A 103 -6.62 -20.26 -4.26
CA GLU A 103 -6.39 -18.85 -4.54
C GLU A 103 -6.94 -17.97 -3.41
N ALA A 104 -6.15 -16.98 -3.00
CA ALA A 104 -6.50 -16.09 -1.90
C ALA A 104 -6.29 -14.62 -2.28
N PHE A 105 -7.11 -13.77 -1.71
CA PHE A 105 -6.99 -12.32 -1.83
C PHE A 105 -6.90 -11.69 -0.44
N THR A 106 -5.95 -10.78 -0.22
CA THR A 106 -5.63 -10.26 1.11
C THR A 106 -6.76 -9.47 1.78
N MET A 107 -7.78 -9.01 1.03
CA MET A 107 -9.00 -8.38 1.57
C MET A 107 -10.23 -9.27 1.53
N SER A 108 -10.08 -10.56 1.29
CA SER A 108 -11.23 -11.47 1.30
C SER A 108 -11.93 -11.48 2.66
N GLY A 109 -13.26 -11.52 2.66
CA GLY A 109 -14.11 -11.45 3.86
C GLY A 109 -14.25 -10.03 4.44
N ALA A 110 -13.72 -8.97 3.78
CA ALA A 110 -13.91 -7.61 4.23
C ALA A 110 -15.39 -7.19 4.17
N PRO A 111 -15.85 -6.30 5.08
CA PRO A 111 -17.19 -5.72 4.99
C PRO A 111 -17.41 -5.09 3.61
N ASN A 112 -18.58 -5.31 3.03
CA ASN A 112 -18.95 -4.85 1.68
C ASN A 112 -18.13 -5.45 0.52
N ALA A 113 -17.35 -6.52 0.77
CA ALA A 113 -16.74 -7.27 -0.31
C ALA A 113 -17.82 -7.94 -1.19
N PRO A 114 -17.59 -8.08 -2.50
CA PRO A 114 -18.46 -8.86 -3.36
C PRO A 114 -18.64 -10.28 -2.84
N LYS A 115 -19.82 -10.88 -3.04
CA LYS A 115 -20.17 -12.21 -2.51
C LYS A 115 -19.28 -13.33 -3.05
N ASP A 116 -18.69 -13.14 -4.21
CA ASP A 116 -17.73 -14.05 -4.85
C ASP A 116 -16.30 -13.94 -4.27
N GLU A 117 -16.04 -12.93 -3.43
CA GLU A 117 -14.77 -12.75 -2.70
C GLU A 117 -14.84 -13.42 -1.33
N GLY A 118 -15.12 -14.73 -1.31
CA GLY A 118 -15.14 -15.50 -0.09
C GLY A 118 -13.79 -15.60 0.61
N GLY A 119 -13.80 -15.84 1.94
CA GLY A 119 -12.58 -16.00 2.73
C GLY A 119 -12.71 -15.35 4.10
N ASN A 120 -11.66 -15.46 4.91
CA ASN A 120 -11.63 -14.95 6.28
C ASN A 120 -10.36 -14.17 6.62
N PHE A 121 -9.65 -13.65 5.64
CA PHE A 121 -8.43 -12.87 5.88
C PHE A 121 -8.71 -11.62 6.73
N HIS A 122 -9.81 -10.94 6.47
CA HIS A 122 -10.23 -9.80 7.26
C HIS A 122 -10.35 -10.15 8.75
N ASP A 123 -11.04 -11.22 9.09
CA ASP A 123 -11.21 -11.64 10.47
C ASP A 123 -9.89 -12.03 11.14
N ALA A 124 -9.00 -12.70 10.38
CA ALA A 124 -7.66 -13.03 10.84
C ALA A 124 -6.82 -11.80 11.15
N VAL A 125 -6.88 -10.76 10.29
CA VAL A 125 -6.19 -9.48 10.50
C VAL A 125 -6.73 -8.77 11.75
N ILE A 126 -8.06 -8.66 11.88
CA ILE A 126 -8.69 -8.05 13.06
C ILE A 126 -8.31 -8.80 14.33
N LYS A 127 -8.34 -10.12 14.30
CA LYS A 127 -7.93 -10.94 15.45
C LYS A 127 -6.47 -10.68 15.83
N ALA A 128 -5.55 -10.68 14.86
CA ALA A 128 -4.15 -10.41 15.11
C ALA A 128 -3.92 -9.01 15.70
N PHE A 129 -4.60 -8.00 15.18
CA PHE A 129 -4.53 -6.64 15.69
C PHE A 129 -5.01 -6.54 17.14
N VAL A 130 -6.16 -7.14 17.45
CA VAL A 130 -6.73 -7.16 18.82
C VAL A 130 -5.81 -7.91 19.79
N ASP A 131 -5.25 -9.04 19.36
CA ASP A 131 -4.34 -9.82 20.21
C ASP A 131 -3.05 -9.03 20.53
N LEU A 132 -2.48 -8.31 19.55
CA LEU A 132 -1.32 -7.44 19.73
C LEU A 132 -1.63 -6.25 20.66
N TYR A 133 -2.80 -5.65 20.49
CA TYR A 133 -3.26 -4.57 21.37
C TYR A 133 -3.41 -5.04 22.82
N LYS A 134 -4.06 -6.19 23.04
CA LYS A 134 -4.21 -6.80 24.38
C LYS A 134 -2.88 -7.14 25.05
N LYS A 135 -1.86 -7.46 24.25
CA LYS A 135 -0.48 -7.71 24.74
C LYS A 135 0.29 -6.41 25.01
N GLY A 136 -0.29 -5.23 24.78
CA GLY A 136 0.36 -3.95 24.95
C GLY A 136 1.46 -3.63 23.92
N LEU A 137 1.52 -4.39 22.80
CA LEU A 137 2.50 -4.20 21.73
C LEU A 137 2.09 -3.13 20.73
N ILE A 138 0.81 -2.79 20.69
CA ILE A 138 0.25 -1.71 19.86
C ILE A 138 -0.41 -0.69 20.79
N TYR A 139 -0.14 0.58 20.53
CA TYR A 139 -0.75 1.69 21.24
C TYR A 139 -1.10 2.83 20.28
N ARG A 140 -2.06 3.66 20.65
CA ARG A 140 -2.41 4.87 19.90
C ARG A 140 -1.47 6.01 20.30
N GLY A 141 -0.81 6.61 19.34
CA GLY A 141 0.10 7.73 19.57
C GLY A 141 0.10 8.71 18.40
N LYS A 142 0.65 9.91 18.64
CA LYS A 142 0.90 10.90 17.58
C LYS A 142 2.35 10.74 17.11
N ARG A 143 2.56 10.72 15.81
CA ARG A 143 3.89 10.70 15.17
C ARG A 143 3.91 11.63 13.98
N LEU A 144 5.08 12.19 13.67
CA LEU A 144 5.30 12.84 12.39
C LEU A 144 5.28 11.77 11.28
N VAL A 145 4.58 12.08 10.21
CA VAL A 145 4.49 11.22 9.02
C VAL A 145 4.78 12.07 7.77
N ASN A 146 5.29 11.42 6.73
CA ASN A 146 5.35 12.05 5.42
C ASN A 146 3.95 12.09 4.84
N TRP A 147 3.53 13.25 4.37
CA TRP A 147 2.19 13.50 3.86
C TRP A 147 2.23 13.99 2.42
N ASP A 148 1.47 13.35 1.55
CA ASP A 148 1.26 13.81 0.18
C ASP A 148 0.00 14.67 0.12
N PRO A 149 0.12 15.99 -0.12
CA PRO A 149 -1.03 16.89 -0.17
C PRO A 149 -1.88 16.72 -1.44
N HIS A 150 -1.35 16.10 -2.49
CA HIS A 150 -2.11 15.83 -3.72
C HIS A 150 -3.06 14.65 -3.54
N PHE A 151 -2.57 13.56 -2.98
CA PHE A 151 -3.38 12.37 -2.69
C PHE A 151 -4.04 12.40 -1.31
N GLU A 152 -3.75 13.42 -0.50
CA GLU A 152 -4.27 13.58 0.87
C GLU A 152 -4.07 12.31 1.72
N THR A 153 -2.86 11.77 1.69
CA THR A 153 -2.51 10.54 2.40
C THR A 153 -1.10 10.56 2.96
N ALA A 154 -0.88 9.78 4.01
CA ALA A 154 0.47 9.46 4.48
C ALA A 154 1.16 8.53 3.45
N ILE A 155 2.45 8.76 3.25
CA ILE A 155 3.31 7.97 2.36
C ILE A 155 4.48 7.38 3.15
N SER A 156 5.07 6.30 2.62
CA SER A 156 6.25 5.69 3.22
C SER A 156 7.50 6.54 2.97
N ASP A 157 8.53 6.35 3.83
CA ASP A 157 9.80 7.05 3.65
C ASP A 157 10.51 6.70 2.33
N LEU A 158 10.21 5.52 1.76
CA LEU A 158 10.75 5.06 0.48
C LEU A 158 10.14 5.77 -0.73
N GLU A 159 8.98 6.41 -0.56
CA GLU A 159 8.26 7.13 -1.61
C GLU A 159 8.60 8.63 -1.61
N VAL A 160 9.42 9.08 -0.65
CA VAL A 160 9.82 10.49 -0.53
C VAL A 160 11.05 10.75 -1.38
N GLU A 161 10.91 11.64 -2.34
CA GLU A 161 12.04 12.16 -3.12
C GLU A 161 12.60 13.43 -2.47
N ASN A 162 13.90 13.43 -2.15
CA ASN A 162 14.59 14.61 -1.66
C ASN A 162 15.10 15.45 -2.84
N ILE A 163 14.58 16.66 -2.96
CA ILE A 163 14.93 17.59 -4.03
C ILE A 163 15.65 18.78 -3.41
N GLU A 164 16.81 19.14 -3.97
CA GLU A 164 17.49 20.38 -3.59
C GLU A 164 16.73 21.59 -4.16
N VAL A 165 16.36 22.51 -3.27
CA VAL A 165 15.70 23.75 -3.63
C VAL A 165 16.47 24.95 -3.09
N ALA A 166 16.52 26.04 -3.82
CA ALA A 166 17.09 27.30 -3.38
C ALA A 166 16.16 27.92 -2.34
N GLY A 167 16.44 27.65 -1.07
CA GLY A 167 15.71 28.19 0.07
C GLY A 167 16.49 29.28 0.80
N HIS A 168 15.86 29.90 1.79
CA HIS A 168 16.47 30.92 2.63
C HIS A 168 16.35 30.52 4.10
N MET A 169 17.37 30.88 4.86
CA MET A 169 17.36 30.79 6.32
C MET A 169 17.20 32.19 6.89
N TRP A 170 16.15 32.42 7.64
CA TRP A 170 15.85 33.72 8.24
C TRP A 170 16.28 33.72 9.70
N HIS A 171 17.06 34.73 10.08
CA HIS A 171 17.52 34.93 11.45
C HIS A 171 16.77 36.11 12.06
N PHE A 172 15.96 35.85 13.08
CA PHE A 172 15.29 36.91 13.83
C PHE A 172 15.99 37.16 15.16
N LYS A 173 16.21 38.42 15.45
CA LYS A 173 16.89 38.87 16.67
C LYS A 173 15.86 39.54 17.59
N TYR A 174 15.65 38.95 18.76
CA TYR A 174 14.70 39.48 19.75
C TYR A 174 15.47 39.95 20.96
N PRO A 175 15.23 41.24 21.44
CA PRO A 175 15.82 41.73 22.68
C PRO A 175 15.18 41.02 23.88
N LEU A 176 15.99 40.63 24.84
CA LEU A 176 15.52 40.12 26.11
C LEU A 176 15.15 41.27 27.06
N LYS A 177 14.06 41.13 27.81
CA LYS A 177 13.60 42.17 28.74
C LYS A 177 14.60 42.28 29.91
N GLY A 178 15.18 43.46 30.07
CA GLY A 178 16.06 43.77 31.22
C GLY A 178 17.56 43.49 31.00
N GLU A 179 17.96 43.00 29.82
CA GLU A 179 19.35 42.74 29.49
C GLU A 179 19.73 43.26 28.11
N GLN A 180 21.03 43.58 27.89
CA GLN A 180 21.56 43.95 26.56
C GLN A 180 21.86 42.72 25.69
N THR A 181 21.17 41.61 25.93
CA THR A 181 21.34 40.36 25.22
C THR A 181 20.16 40.09 24.29
N TYR A 182 20.39 39.21 23.32
CA TYR A 182 19.42 38.88 22.30
C TYR A 182 19.32 37.36 22.18
N THR A 183 18.12 36.85 21.90
CA THR A 183 17.94 35.49 21.43
C THR A 183 17.74 35.48 19.92
N TYR A 184 18.16 34.41 19.27
CA TYR A 184 17.97 34.22 17.84
C TYR A 184 16.94 33.13 17.62
N CYS A 185 15.97 33.41 16.76
CA CYS A 185 15.06 32.40 16.22
C CYS A 185 15.43 32.14 14.77
N LEU A 186 15.52 30.87 14.42
CA LEU A 186 15.79 30.42 13.06
C LEU A 186 14.47 29.93 12.46
N LEU A 187 14.06 30.55 11.36
CA LEU A 187 12.95 30.08 10.55
C LEU A 187 13.51 29.52 9.23
N TYR A 188 13.29 28.24 9.00
CA TYR A 188 13.49 27.61 7.72
C TYR A 188 12.31 27.87 6.80
N THR A 189 12.53 28.52 5.67
CA THR A 189 11.57 28.48 4.59
C THR A 189 11.86 27.27 3.74
N SER A 190 11.26 26.15 4.11
CA SER A 190 11.18 24.97 3.27
C SER A 190 9.93 25.11 2.40
N PRO A 191 9.96 24.75 1.13
CA PRO A 191 8.73 24.60 0.33
C PRO A 191 7.85 23.43 0.79
N SER A 192 8.20 22.81 1.92
CA SER A 192 7.41 21.75 2.52
C SER A 192 6.10 22.29 3.08
N PRO A 193 4.95 21.64 2.82
CA PRO A 193 3.66 21.98 3.42
C PRO A 193 3.65 22.00 4.96
N ARG A 194 4.73 21.56 5.60
CA ARG A 194 4.89 21.55 7.06
C ARG A 194 5.03 22.95 7.66
N ASP A 195 5.46 23.93 6.89
CA ASP A 195 5.70 25.30 7.39
C ASP A 195 4.41 26.11 7.60
N GLY A 196 3.26 25.59 7.20
CA GLY A 196 1.94 26.18 7.43
C GLY A 196 1.18 25.65 8.65
N GLN A 197 1.78 24.76 9.45
CA GLN A 197 1.16 24.16 10.65
C GLN A 197 2.03 24.38 11.90
N ILE A 198 2.19 25.63 12.30
CA ILE A 198 2.57 26.00 13.66
C ILE A 198 1.33 26.51 14.39
#